data_64353f4da5b61c812ae149e9f1760d13
#
_entry.id   64353f4da5b61c812ae149e9f1760d13
#
_cell.length_a   1.000
_cell.length_b   1.000
_cell.length_c   1.000
_cell.angle_alpha   90.00
_cell.angle_beta   90.00
_cell.angle_gamma   90.00
#
_symmetry.space_group_name_H-M   'P 1'
#
loop_
_entity.id
_entity.type
_entity.pdbx_description
1 polymer ?
#
loop_
_entity_poly.entity_id
_entity_poly.type
_entity_poly.pdbx_seq_one_letter_code
_entity_poly.pdbx_strand_id
1 'polypeptide(L)'
;ANGDAKKTKWGKIRAESGHPKPFNLKYIGIGNEDLITDIFEERFTMIFNAIKEKYPEIIVVGTVGPFNEGTDYVEGWKLADKLGIPMVDEHYYQSPGWFLHNQDFYDKYDRSKKTKVYLGEYATHIPGRRANMETALTEALYLTALERNGDVVHMTSYAPLLAKERRTQWNPDLIYFNNREVKPTTGYYCLLYTSDAAD
;
A
#
# COMPACT_ATOMS: atom_id res chain seq x y z
N ALA A 1 -1.16 10.09 -17.92
CA ALA A 1 -0.97 8.65 -18.03
C ALA A 1 -1.78 8.05 -19.20
N ASN A 2 -3.12 8.15 -19.18
CA ASN A 2 -3.99 7.45 -20.14
C ASN A 2 -4.41 8.31 -21.36
N GLY A 3 -4.11 9.60 -21.38
CA GLY A 3 -4.52 10.50 -22.45
C GLY A 3 -4.01 10.08 -23.85
N ASP A 4 -4.85 10.31 -24.85
CA ASP A 4 -4.49 10.08 -26.26
C ASP A 4 -3.29 10.90 -26.70
N ALA A 5 -2.31 10.28 -27.36
CA ALA A 5 -1.07 10.91 -27.78
C ALA A 5 -1.23 12.05 -28.81
N LYS A 6 -2.31 12.04 -29.58
CA LYS A 6 -2.60 13.06 -30.61
C LYS A 6 -3.56 14.15 -30.10
N LYS A 7 -4.42 13.79 -29.12
CA LYS A 7 -5.54 14.65 -28.70
C LYS A 7 -5.28 15.40 -27.38
N THR A 8 -4.33 14.94 -26.57
CA THR A 8 -4.08 15.53 -25.24
C THR A 8 -2.63 15.98 -25.08
N LYS A 9 -2.44 17.12 -24.39
CA LYS A 9 -1.11 17.66 -24.08
C LYS A 9 -0.19 16.60 -23.44
N TRP A 10 -0.65 15.97 -22.38
CA TRP A 10 0.17 15.00 -21.63
C TRP A 10 0.37 13.68 -22.37
N GLY A 11 -0.60 13.27 -23.19
CA GLY A 11 -0.46 12.13 -24.09
C GLY A 11 0.64 12.35 -25.13
N LYS A 12 0.70 13.58 -25.70
CA LYS A 12 1.76 13.96 -26.64
C LYS A 12 3.14 13.94 -25.99
N ILE A 13 3.30 14.54 -24.80
CA ILE A 13 4.57 14.53 -24.03
C ILE A 13 5.00 13.09 -23.73
N ARG A 14 4.08 12.23 -23.27
CA ARG A 14 4.36 10.82 -23.05
C ARG A 14 4.88 10.15 -24.32
N ALA A 15 4.24 10.36 -25.45
CA ALA A 15 4.65 9.78 -26.74
C ALA A 15 6.03 10.26 -27.18
N GLU A 16 6.31 11.55 -27.04
CA GLU A 16 7.62 12.17 -27.34
C GLU A 16 8.73 11.61 -26.42
N SER A 17 8.36 11.18 -25.21
CA SER A 17 9.27 10.49 -24.25
C SER A 17 9.44 9.00 -24.55
N GLY A 18 9.01 8.50 -25.71
CA GLY A 18 9.18 7.09 -26.12
C GLY A 18 8.03 6.16 -25.76
N HIS A 19 6.94 6.67 -25.16
CA HIS A 19 5.79 5.87 -24.73
C HIS A 19 4.49 6.28 -25.45
N PRO A 20 4.30 5.91 -26.73
CA PRO A 20 3.14 6.34 -27.51
C PRO A 20 1.81 5.74 -27.04
N LYS A 21 1.83 4.53 -26.46
CA LYS A 21 0.64 3.88 -25.91
C LYS A 21 0.28 4.41 -24.52
N PRO A 22 -1.01 4.46 -24.14
CA PRO A 22 -1.43 4.72 -22.77
C PRO A 22 -0.80 3.75 -21.77
N PHE A 23 -0.53 4.23 -20.55
CA PHE A 23 -0.03 3.37 -19.46
C PHE A 23 -1.12 2.51 -18.83
N ASN A 24 -2.38 2.72 -19.19
CA ASN A 24 -3.55 2.01 -18.63
C ASN A 24 -3.60 2.12 -17.09
N LEU A 25 -3.32 3.32 -16.57
CA LEU A 25 -3.44 3.61 -15.16
C LEU A 25 -4.86 3.27 -14.69
N LYS A 26 -4.98 2.43 -13.68
CA LYS A 26 -6.25 1.99 -13.09
C LYS A 26 -6.46 2.53 -11.69
N TYR A 27 -5.40 2.76 -10.94
CA TYR A 27 -5.43 3.18 -9.54
C TYR A 27 -4.73 4.52 -9.37
N ILE A 28 -5.23 5.33 -8.45
CA ILE A 28 -4.58 6.57 -8.02
C ILE A 28 -4.74 6.74 -6.52
N GLY A 29 -3.61 6.83 -5.81
CA GLY A 29 -3.58 7.15 -4.39
C GLY A 29 -3.79 8.64 -4.14
N ILE A 30 -4.59 9.00 -3.15
CA ILE A 30 -4.78 10.36 -2.66
C ILE A 30 -4.41 10.39 -1.19
N GLY A 31 -3.33 11.12 -0.87
CA GLY A 31 -2.75 11.18 0.47
C GLY A 31 -1.75 10.05 0.74
N ASN A 32 -1.05 10.18 1.85
CA ASN A 32 -0.12 9.19 2.39
C ASN A 32 0.05 9.45 3.89
N GLU A 33 -0.49 8.58 4.72
CA GLU A 33 -0.38 8.70 6.19
C GLU A 33 -0.87 10.06 6.75
N ASP A 34 -1.77 10.72 6.04
CA ASP A 34 -2.30 12.00 6.49
C ASP A 34 -3.12 11.85 7.77
N LEU A 35 -3.04 12.85 8.64
CA LEU A 35 -3.96 13.01 9.75
C LEU A 35 -5.34 13.40 9.19
N ILE A 36 -6.37 12.67 9.62
CA ILE A 36 -7.74 12.85 9.10
C ILE A 36 -8.42 14.00 9.84
N THR A 37 -8.09 15.22 9.43
CA THR A 37 -8.66 16.45 9.93
C THR A 37 -9.80 16.95 9.04
N ASP A 38 -10.60 17.91 9.52
CA ASP A 38 -11.67 18.56 8.72
C ASP A 38 -11.12 19.14 7.42
N ILE A 39 -9.92 19.75 7.46
CA ILE A 39 -9.25 20.30 6.28
C ILE A 39 -8.83 19.19 5.30
N PHE A 40 -8.35 18.07 5.81
CA PHE A 40 -8.03 16.91 4.98
C PHE A 40 -9.30 16.39 4.30
N GLU A 41 -10.38 16.18 5.07
CA GLU A 41 -11.65 15.70 4.53
C GLU A 41 -12.19 16.61 3.42
N GLU A 42 -12.19 17.92 3.61
CA GLU A 42 -12.62 18.91 2.61
C GLU A 42 -11.80 18.76 1.32
N ARG A 43 -10.49 18.78 1.41
CA ARG A 43 -9.59 18.71 0.23
C ARG A 43 -9.64 17.35 -0.45
N PHE A 44 -9.64 16.28 0.32
CA PHE A 44 -9.78 14.92 -0.21
C PHE A 44 -11.09 14.79 -0.99
N THR A 45 -12.20 15.22 -0.41
CA THR A 45 -13.54 15.18 -1.04
C THR A 45 -13.56 15.94 -2.37
N MET A 46 -12.97 17.13 -2.40
CA MET A 46 -12.87 17.93 -3.63
C MET A 46 -12.10 17.20 -4.73
N ILE A 47 -10.94 16.63 -4.40
CA ILE A 47 -10.09 15.91 -5.36
C ILE A 47 -10.77 14.61 -5.81
N PHE A 48 -11.33 13.84 -4.87
CA PHE A 48 -12.03 12.59 -5.14
C PHE A 48 -13.19 12.80 -6.10
N ASN A 49 -14.04 13.80 -5.85
CA ASN A 49 -15.19 14.12 -6.71
C ASN A 49 -14.75 14.55 -8.11
N ALA A 50 -13.70 15.37 -8.22
CA ALA A 50 -13.16 15.79 -9.51
C ALA A 50 -12.61 14.62 -10.34
N ILE A 51 -11.94 13.65 -9.68
CA ILE A 51 -11.48 12.45 -10.35
C ILE A 51 -12.64 11.58 -10.78
N LYS A 52 -13.60 11.32 -9.90
CA LYS A 52 -14.77 10.49 -10.17
C LYS A 52 -15.64 11.04 -11.30
N GLU A 53 -15.80 12.36 -11.37
CA GLU A 53 -16.53 13.02 -12.46
C GLU A 53 -15.82 12.88 -13.80
N LYS A 54 -14.48 13.10 -13.81
CA LYS A 54 -13.72 13.20 -15.06
C LYS A 54 -13.15 11.86 -15.53
N TYR A 55 -12.90 10.95 -14.62
CA TYR A 55 -12.26 9.64 -14.87
C TYR A 55 -12.92 8.55 -14.01
N PRO A 56 -14.20 8.25 -14.27
CA PRO A 56 -14.98 7.31 -13.45
C PRO A 56 -14.42 5.88 -13.44
N GLU A 57 -13.57 5.55 -14.43
CA GLU A 57 -12.88 4.26 -14.54
C GLU A 57 -11.68 4.12 -13.58
N ILE A 58 -11.20 5.22 -13.01
CA ILE A 58 -10.06 5.20 -12.09
C ILE A 58 -10.55 4.82 -10.68
N ILE A 59 -9.88 3.84 -10.11
CA ILE A 59 -10.06 3.43 -8.71
C ILE A 59 -9.22 4.36 -7.85
N VAL A 60 -9.89 5.16 -7.03
CA VAL A 60 -9.21 6.00 -6.04
C VAL A 60 -8.90 5.17 -4.81
N VAL A 61 -7.66 5.27 -4.33
CA VAL A 61 -7.18 4.69 -3.08
C VAL A 61 -6.99 5.83 -2.08
N GLY A 62 -7.74 5.81 -0.97
CA GLY A 62 -7.69 6.84 0.07
C GLY A 62 -6.91 6.39 1.27
N THR A 63 -6.08 7.28 1.84
CA THR A 63 -5.37 6.98 3.09
C THR A 63 -6.34 6.90 4.28
N VAL A 64 -6.05 6.02 5.23
CA VAL A 64 -6.74 5.93 6.53
C VAL A 64 -5.77 6.18 7.70
N GLY A 65 -4.73 6.99 7.45
CA GLY A 65 -3.73 7.35 8.44
C GLY A 65 -2.53 6.40 8.51
N PRO A 66 -1.60 6.63 9.46
CA PRO A 66 -0.32 5.93 9.54
C PRO A 66 -0.35 4.63 10.35
N PHE A 67 -1.50 4.26 10.94
CA PHE A 67 -1.61 3.10 11.84
C PHE A 67 -2.87 2.29 11.60
N ASN A 68 -2.88 1.06 12.10
CA ASN A 68 -4.02 0.14 12.01
C ASN A 68 -5.04 0.32 13.15
N GLU A 69 -4.93 1.41 13.90
CA GLU A 69 -5.81 1.77 15.01
C GLU A 69 -5.73 3.27 15.30
N GLY A 70 -6.58 3.74 16.21
CA GLY A 70 -6.58 5.13 16.63
C GLY A 70 -7.51 6.02 15.84
N THR A 71 -7.47 7.33 16.12
CA THR A 71 -8.44 8.30 15.59
C THR A 71 -8.37 8.40 14.07
N ASP A 72 -7.18 8.54 13.51
CA ASP A 72 -7.05 8.70 12.05
C ASP A 72 -7.56 7.48 11.29
N TYR A 73 -7.28 6.28 11.78
CA TYR A 73 -7.81 5.05 11.21
C TYR A 73 -9.34 5.01 11.23
N VAL A 74 -9.95 5.33 12.38
CA VAL A 74 -11.41 5.34 12.54
C VAL A 74 -12.06 6.39 11.66
N GLU A 75 -11.54 7.64 11.66
CA GLU A 75 -12.10 8.73 10.87
C GLU A 75 -11.85 8.53 9.38
N GLY A 76 -10.70 7.96 8.98
CA GLY A 76 -10.41 7.60 7.60
C GLY A 76 -11.40 6.56 7.04
N TRP A 77 -11.71 5.52 7.82
CA TRP A 77 -12.74 4.55 7.44
C TRP A 77 -14.14 5.16 7.38
N LYS A 78 -14.50 6.07 8.31
CA LYS A 78 -15.79 6.80 8.23
C LYS A 78 -15.87 7.66 6.97
N LEU A 79 -14.78 8.33 6.60
CA LEU A 79 -14.70 9.11 5.36
C LEU A 79 -14.86 8.21 4.14
N ALA A 80 -14.21 7.02 4.15
CA ALA A 80 -14.33 6.05 3.08
C ALA A 80 -15.79 5.59 2.90
N ASP A 81 -16.47 5.26 3.99
CA ASP A 81 -17.89 4.89 3.98
C ASP A 81 -18.78 6.05 3.48
N LYS A 82 -18.53 7.27 3.99
CA LYS A 82 -19.30 8.47 3.63
C LYS A 82 -19.24 8.79 2.14
N LEU A 83 -18.05 8.69 1.54
CA LEU A 83 -17.84 9.03 0.13
C LEU A 83 -17.99 7.83 -0.82
N GLY A 84 -18.07 6.61 -0.30
CA GLY A 84 -18.06 5.39 -1.09
C GLY A 84 -16.71 5.20 -1.79
N ILE A 85 -15.60 5.41 -1.09
CA ILE A 85 -14.25 5.21 -1.61
C ILE A 85 -14.08 3.73 -1.91
N PRO A 86 -13.65 3.36 -3.14
CA PRO A 86 -13.59 1.96 -3.53
C PRO A 86 -12.46 1.18 -2.86
N MET A 87 -11.41 1.85 -2.43
CA MET A 87 -10.25 1.23 -1.80
C MET A 87 -9.58 2.18 -0.80
N VAL A 88 -9.16 1.66 0.34
CA VAL A 88 -8.36 2.39 1.34
C VAL A 88 -6.96 1.84 1.41
N ASP A 89 -6.02 2.73 1.77
CA ASP A 89 -4.62 2.43 1.99
C ASP A 89 -4.35 2.35 3.49
N GLU A 90 -4.05 1.12 3.96
CA GLU A 90 -3.71 0.86 5.34
C GLU A 90 -2.21 0.69 5.51
N HIS A 91 -1.66 1.29 6.55
CA HIS A 91 -0.24 1.19 6.90
C HIS A 91 -0.07 0.74 8.34
N TYR A 92 0.80 -0.22 8.59
CA TYR A 92 1.23 -0.56 9.93
C TYR A 92 2.54 -1.33 9.98
N TYR A 93 3.35 -0.95 10.94
CA TYR A 93 4.61 -1.58 11.28
C TYR A 93 4.50 -2.11 12.71
N GLN A 94 4.58 -3.42 12.89
CA GLN A 94 4.28 -4.07 14.15
C GLN A 94 5.37 -5.05 14.57
N SER A 95 5.37 -5.47 15.84
CA SER A 95 6.31 -6.47 16.33
C SER A 95 5.99 -7.87 15.77
N PRO A 96 6.97 -8.82 15.78
CA PRO A 96 6.69 -10.22 15.43
C PRO A 96 5.53 -10.81 16.25
N GLY A 97 5.48 -10.51 17.54
CA GLY A 97 4.41 -10.96 18.42
C GLY A 97 3.04 -10.46 17.98
N TRP A 98 2.94 -9.21 17.56
CA TRP A 98 1.67 -8.67 17.04
C TRP A 98 1.21 -9.46 15.81
N PHE A 99 2.08 -9.65 14.82
CA PHE A 99 1.73 -10.41 13.61
C PHE A 99 1.32 -11.86 13.92
N LEU A 100 1.99 -12.53 14.86
CA LEU A 100 1.65 -13.89 15.27
C LEU A 100 0.27 -13.97 15.94
N HIS A 101 -0.09 -12.97 16.76
CA HIS A 101 -1.35 -12.96 17.51
C HIS A 101 -2.52 -12.32 16.75
N ASN A 102 -2.31 -11.71 15.60
CA ASN A 102 -3.33 -11.04 14.82
C ASN A 102 -3.53 -11.63 13.42
N GLN A 103 -3.35 -12.96 13.31
CA GLN A 103 -3.61 -13.68 12.06
C GLN A 103 -5.07 -13.57 11.60
N ASP A 104 -5.98 -13.25 12.49
CA ASP A 104 -7.41 -13.04 12.27
C ASP A 104 -7.80 -11.57 12.11
N PHE A 105 -6.83 -10.65 11.93
CA PHE A 105 -7.09 -9.21 11.87
C PHE A 105 -8.14 -8.87 10.80
N TYR A 106 -7.94 -9.35 9.58
CA TYR A 106 -8.87 -9.13 8.47
C TYR A 106 -10.09 -10.07 8.49
N ASP A 107 -10.08 -11.14 9.25
CA ASP A 107 -11.25 -12.02 9.43
C ASP A 107 -12.43 -11.26 10.07
N LYS A 108 -12.14 -10.21 10.83
CA LYS A 108 -13.10 -9.36 11.56
C LYS A 108 -13.69 -8.23 10.72
N TYR A 109 -13.22 -8.02 9.49
CA TYR A 109 -13.73 -6.96 8.62
C TYR A 109 -15.15 -7.26 8.14
N ASP A 110 -15.96 -6.20 8.07
CA ASP A 110 -17.34 -6.28 7.59
C ASP A 110 -17.38 -6.54 6.08
N ARG A 111 -17.71 -7.78 5.68
CA ARG A 111 -17.80 -8.22 4.28
C ARG A 111 -18.95 -7.56 3.50
N SER A 112 -19.89 -6.91 4.17
CA SER A 112 -20.94 -6.16 3.49
C SER A 112 -20.45 -4.86 2.86
N LYS A 113 -19.30 -4.34 3.31
CA LYS A 113 -18.66 -3.15 2.76
C LYS A 113 -18.07 -3.42 1.37
N LYS A 114 -18.28 -2.46 0.47
CA LYS A 114 -17.72 -2.51 -0.89
C LYS A 114 -16.26 -2.04 -0.95
N THR A 115 -15.86 -1.21 0.01
CA THR A 115 -14.50 -0.69 0.13
C THR A 115 -13.52 -1.83 0.38
N LYS A 116 -12.47 -1.90 -0.43
CA LYS A 116 -11.40 -2.89 -0.32
C LYS A 116 -10.17 -2.29 0.34
N VAL A 117 -9.28 -3.15 0.80
CA VAL A 117 -8.03 -2.74 1.42
C VAL A 117 -6.88 -2.94 0.44
N TYR A 118 -6.07 -1.93 0.30
CA TYR A 118 -4.69 -2.00 -0.12
C TYR A 118 -3.83 -1.85 1.14
N LEU A 119 -3.14 -2.90 1.56
CA LEU A 119 -2.14 -2.82 2.61
C LEU A 119 -0.86 -2.28 1.99
N GLY A 120 -0.77 -0.94 1.90
CA GLY A 120 0.25 -0.26 1.10
C GLY A 120 1.62 -0.22 1.74
N GLU A 121 1.66 -0.29 3.08
CA GLU A 121 2.92 -0.39 3.81
C GLU A 121 2.76 -1.32 5.01
N TYR A 122 3.60 -2.35 5.08
CA TYR A 122 3.72 -3.19 6.27
C TYR A 122 5.09 -3.83 6.36
N ALA A 123 5.55 -4.03 7.56
CA ALA A 123 6.71 -4.85 7.88
C ALA A 123 6.73 -5.20 9.36
N THR A 124 7.44 -6.27 9.68
CA THR A 124 7.74 -6.64 11.07
C THR A 124 8.94 -5.85 11.58
N HIS A 125 8.75 -5.13 12.66
CA HIS A 125 9.80 -4.33 13.29
C HIS A 125 10.21 -4.88 14.66
N ILE A 126 11.52 -5.06 14.87
CA ILE A 126 12.12 -5.29 16.18
C ILE A 126 12.98 -4.06 16.49
N PRO A 127 12.66 -3.24 17.49
CA PRO A 127 13.42 -2.03 17.81
C PRO A 127 14.92 -2.33 17.97
N GLY A 128 15.76 -1.54 17.29
CA GLY A 128 17.22 -1.66 17.34
C GLY A 128 17.81 -2.88 16.63
N ARG A 129 17.00 -3.69 15.93
CA ARG A 129 17.47 -4.86 15.17
C ARG A 129 17.16 -4.71 13.68
N ARG A 130 17.99 -5.35 12.86
CA ARG A 130 17.72 -5.53 11.43
C ARG A 130 16.74 -6.67 11.21
N ALA A 131 16.15 -6.70 10.02
CA ALA A 131 15.39 -7.85 9.55
C ALA A 131 16.22 -9.16 9.70
N ASN A 132 15.58 -10.19 10.21
CA ASN A 132 16.19 -11.49 10.51
C ASN A 132 15.20 -12.62 10.20
N MET A 133 15.54 -13.85 10.56
CA MET A 133 14.68 -15.01 10.30
C MET A 133 13.34 -14.93 11.04
N GLU A 134 13.31 -14.40 12.26
CA GLU A 134 12.07 -14.22 13.03
C GLU A 134 11.09 -13.28 12.32
N THR A 135 11.58 -12.11 11.86
CA THR A 135 10.75 -11.15 11.11
C THR A 135 10.29 -11.75 9.79
N ALA A 136 11.17 -12.43 9.06
CA ALA A 136 10.84 -13.06 7.79
C ALA A 136 9.76 -14.14 7.91
N LEU A 137 9.85 -15.02 8.92
CA LEU A 137 8.85 -16.06 9.13
C LEU A 137 7.49 -15.51 9.59
N THR A 138 7.49 -14.46 10.42
CA THR A 138 6.24 -13.81 10.84
C THR A 138 5.55 -13.07 9.70
N GLU A 139 6.31 -12.43 8.83
CA GLU A 139 5.79 -11.79 7.61
C GLU A 139 5.23 -12.82 6.63
N ALA A 140 5.95 -13.92 6.40
CA ALA A 140 5.48 -15.02 5.55
C ALA A 140 4.19 -15.67 6.09
N LEU A 141 4.11 -15.89 7.40
CA LEU A 141 2.88 -16.39 8.02
C LEU A 141 1.72 -15.39 7.86
N TYR A 142 1.98 -14.10 8.07
CA TYR A 142 0.94 -13.09 7.92
C TYR A 142 0.45 -12.95 6.48
N LEU A 143 1.32 -13.15 5.49
CA LEU A 143 0.94 -13.17 4.08
C LEU A 143 -0.13 -14.22 3.79
N THR A 144 -0.07 -15.40 4.43
CA THR A 144 -1.12 -16.42 4.28
C THR A 144 -2.48 -15.95 4.82
N ALA A 145 -2.48 -15.12 5.87
CA ALA A 145 -3.70 -14.51 6.38
C ALA A 145 -4.25 -13.42 5.43
N LEU A 146 -3.37 -12.65 4.78
CA LEU A 146 -3.76 -11.68 3.76
C LEU A 146 -4.39 -12.38 2.55
N GLU A 147 -3.76 -13.45 2.05
CA GLU A 147 -4.28 -14.25 0.92
C GLU A 147 -5.63 -14.90 1.26
N ARG A 148 -5.78 -15.46 2.47
CA ARG A 148 -7.06 -16.00 2.94
C ARG A 148 -8.18 -14.96 2.93
N ASN A 149 -7.85 -13.69 3.12
CA ASN A 149 -8.76 -12.55 3.13
C ASN A 149 -8.74 -11.75 1.82
N GLY A 150 -8.44 -12.36 0.70
CA GLY A 150 -8.37 -11.70 -0.62
C GLY A 150 -9.70 -11.08 -1.10
N ASP A 151 -10.81 -11.42 -0.46
CA ASP A 151 -12.10 -10.75 -0.65
C ASP A 151 -12.16 -9.36 0.01
N VAL A 152 -11.31 -9.07 0.98
CA VAL A 152 -11.13 -7.77 1.65
C VAL A 152 -9.85 -7.09 1.20
N VAL A 153 -8.71 -7.79 1.30
CA VAL A 153 -7.37 -7.27 0.98
C VAL A 153 -7.04 -7.60 -0.47
N HIS A 154 -7.16 -6.60 -1.34
CA HIS A 154 -6.95 -6.80 -2.78
C HIS A 154 -5.51 -6.60 -3.22
N MET A 155 -4.71 -5.86 -2.48
CA MET A 155 -3.30 -5.60 -2.78
C MET A 155 -2.50 -5.45 -1.51
N THR A 156 -1.21 -5.82 -1.58
CA THR A 156 -0.25 -5.60 -0.50
C THR A 156 1.08 -5.11 -1.06
N SER A 157 1.79 -4.30 -0.29
CA SER A 157 3.15 -3.85 -0.61
C SER A 157 4.00 -3.84 0.64
N TYR A 158 5.12 -4.53 0.59
CA TYR A 158 6.13 -4.42 1.65
C TYR A 158 6.80 -3.05 1.62
N ALA A 159 7.02 -2.44 2.77
CA ALA A 159 7.75 -1.19 2.91
C ALA A 159 8.60 -1.17 4.19
N PRO A 160 9.73 -0.41 4.18
CA PRO A 160 10.40 0.16 3.00
C PRO A 160 11.08 -0.90 2.13
N LEU A 161 11.12 -0.68 0.83
CA LEU A 161 11.61 -1.67 -0.14
C LEU A 161 13.13 -1.63 -0.32
N LEU A 162 13.70 -0.46 -0.62
CA LEU A 162 15.08 -0.29 -1.06
C LEU A 162 15.86 0.65 -0.14
N ALA A 163 17.05 0.24 0.26
CA ALA A 163 17.95 1.06 1.06
C ALA A 163 19.38 1.06 0.54
N LYS A 164 19.91 2.25 0.31
CA LYS A 164 21.36 2.37 0.06
C LYS A 164 22.13 2.20 1.36
N GLU A 165 23.05 1.23 1.41
CA GLU A 165 23.87 0.97 2.60
C GLU A 165 24.53 2.25 3.12
N ARG A 166 24.46 2.45 4.44
CA ARG A 166 24.99 3.63 5.14
C ARG A 166 24.38 4.99 4.74
N ARG A 167 23.26 4.99 4.01
CA ARG A 167 22.56 6.19 3.54
C ARG A 167 21.04 6.08 3.67
N THR A 168 20.55 5.11 4.44
CA THR A 168 19.14 4.99 4.76
C THR A 168 18.79 5.77 6.03
N GLN A 169 17.59 6.32 6.06
CA GLN A 169 16.99 6.95 7.25
C GLN A 169 16.07 5.99 7.99
N TRP A 170 15.81 4.82 7.42
CA TRP A 170 14.89 3.82 7.95
C TRP A 170 15.58 2.47 8.13
N ASN A 171 15.08 1.65 9.05
CA ASN A 171 15.53 0.29 9.28
C ASN A 171 14.42 -0.47 10.06
N PRO A 172 14.03 -1.69 9.62
CA PRO A 172 14.60 -2.46 8.53
C PRO A 172 14.11 -2.04 7.15
N ASP A 173 14.83 -2.45 6.10
CA ASP A 173 14.44 -2.37 4.70
C ASP A 173 14.52 -3.77 4.07
N LEU A 174 13.81 -4.02 2.98
CA LEU A 174 13.74 -5.36 2.38
C LEU A 174 14.98 -5.71 1.56
N ILE A 175 15.51 -4.74 0.80
CA ILE A 175 16.66 -4.93 -0.09
C ILE A 175 17.68 -3.81 0.13
N TYR A 176 18.86 -4.18 0.56
CA TYR A 176 19.98 -3.26 0.67
C TYR A 176 20.84 -3.28 -0.60
N PHE A 177 21.41 -2.16 -0.96
CA PHE A 177 22.31 -2.07 -2.11
C PHE A 177 23.41 -1.04 -1.88
N ASN A 178 24.49 -1.19 -2.64
CA ASN A 178 25.54 -0.21 -2.78
C ASN A 178 25.92 -0.08 -4.28
N ASN A 179 27.03 0.60 -4.60
CA ASN A 179 27.42 0.83 -5.99
C ASN A 179 27.92 -0.45 -6.71
N ARG A 180 28.05 -1.57 -6.01
CA ARG A 180 28.64 -2.82 -6.53
C ARG A 180 27.74 -4.03 -6.37
N GLU A 181 26.86 -4.02 -5.36
CA GLU A 181 26.14 -5.22 -4.91
C GLU A 181 24.69 -4.87 -4.56
N VAL A 182 23.80 -5.82 -4.74
CA VAL A 182 22.45 -5.85 -4.21
C VAL A 182 22.38 -6.98 -3.18
N LYS A 183 21.82 -6.68 -2.00
CA LYS A 183 21.78 -7.58 -0.83
C LYS A 183 20.35 -7.74 -0.35
N PRO A 184 19.56 -8.63 -0.97
CA PRO A 184 18.22 -8.96 -0.47
C PRO A 184 18.30 -9.54 0.95
N THR A 185 17.33 -9.23 1.77
CA THR A 185 17.22 -9.79 3.12
C THR A 185 16.57 -11.17 3.10
N THR A 186 16.55 -11.83 4.25
CA THR A 186 15.83 -13.10 4.43
C THR A 186 14.33 -12.90 4.14
N GLY A 187 13.75 -11.76 4.54
CA GLY A 187 12.36 -11.40 4.25
C GLY A 187 12.06 -11.37 2.76
N TYR A 188 12.96 -10.82 1.95
CA TYR A 188 12.81 -10.82 0.50
C TYR A 188 12.63 -12.24 -0.07
N TYR A 189 13.51 -13.15 0.34
CA TYR A 189 13.44 -14.53 -0.16
C TYR A 189 12.19 -15.26 0.34
N CYS A 190 11.77 -15.05 1.58
CA CYS A 190 10.53 -15.62 2.08
C CYS A 190 9.30 -15.11 1.30
N LEU A 191 9.23 -13.82 1.03
CA LEU A 191 8.13 -13.24 0.24
C LEU A 191 8.12 -13.76 -1.20
N LEU A 192 9.31 -13.89 -1.83
CA LEU A 192 9.43 -14.44 -3.17
C LEU A 192 8.92 -15.88 -3.24
N TYR A 193 9.33 -16.74 -2.32
CA TYR A 193 8.90 -18.14 -2.30
C TYR A 193 7.41 -18.33 -1.97
N THR A 194 6.84 -17.48 -1.11
CA THR A 194 5.42 -17.57 -0.78
C THR A 194 4.54 -17.08 -1.91
N SER A 195 4.95 -16.10 -2.69
CA SER A 195 4.20 -15.63 -3.85
C SER A 195 4.27 -16.60 -5.04
N ASP A 196 5.41 -17.25 -5.26
CA ASP A 196 5.58 -18.22 -6.36
C ASP A 196 4.89 -19.57 -6.07
N ALA A 197 4.61 -19.90 -4.81
CA ALA A 197 3.90 -21.14 -4.45
C ALA A 197 2.38 -21.06 -4.68
N ALA A 198 1.86 -19.90 -5.03
CA ALA A 198 0.44 -19.67 -5.32
C ALA A 198 0.08 -19.86 -6.82
N ASP A 199 1.08 -19.99 -7.70
CA ASP A 199 0.93 -20.33 -9.13
C ASP A 199 1.05 -21.84 -9.36
#